data_4423904e0203f2f7e61e7ddef25f5b75
#
_entry.id   4423904e0203f2f7e61e7ddef25f5b75
#
_cell.length_a   1.000
_cell.length_b   1.000
_cell.length_c   1.000
_cell.angle_alpha   90.00
_cell.angle_beta   90.00
_cell.angle_gamma   90.00
#
_symmetry.space_group_name_H-M   'P 1'
#
loop_
_entity.id
_entity.type
_entity.pdbx_description
1 polymer ?
#
loop_
_entity_poly.entity_id
_entity_poly.type
_entity_poly.pdbx_seq_one_letter_code
_entity_poly.pdbx_strand_id
1 'polypeptide(L)'
;MPFDQAVTNRTGTRLGPRALREASTLQPYDPPYGWGFDPLGEFAIVDYGDLAFDYAKVSEFPATLTAHIKQILSQDVSTITLGGDHYITLPILEAYAEKFGAPLSVLQFDAHSDTWPDDDYDRIDHGTMLYKAVKKGLVDPSRSVQVGIRTHNDLDMGFHVIDAREVHENKPSDIAQKIKNILGDHPTYLTFDIDCLDPAFAPGTGTPVWGGLSSGQAAIILRDIAGINLIGGDIVEVSPPFDPTGATAVAGAHVAMELIALWCWNKRANAT
;
A
#
# COMPACT_ATOMS: atom_id res chain seq x y z
N MET A 1 -8.16 5.92 6.62
CA MET A 1 -7.22 6.72 7.47
C MET A 1 -7.09 8.13 6.93
N PRO A 2 -7.96 9.08 7.30
CA PRO A 2 -7.96 10.44 6.74
C PRO A 2 -6.87 11.33 7.38
N PHE A 3 -5.61 10.98 7.18
CA PHE A 3 -4.44 11.65 7.76
C PHE A 3 -3.54 12.20 6.64
N ASP A 4 -3.05 13.46 6.76
CA ASP A 4 -2.13 14.08 5.81
C ASP A 4 -1.24 15.16 6.45
N GLN A 5 -0.79 14.89 7.68
CA GLN A 5 0.09 15.80 8.42
C GLN A 5 1.58 15.48 8.20
N ALA A 6 1.90 14.37 7.55
CA ALA A 6 3.27 13.92 7.29
C ALA A 6 3.79 14.30 5.90
N VAL A 7 2.97 14.92 5.07
CA VAL A 7 3.29 15.26 3.68
C VAL A 7 4.36 16.34 3.56
N THR A 8 5.21 16.23 2.54
CA THR A 8 6.28 17.20 2.30
C THR A 8 5.77 18.57 1.85
N ASN A 9 4.75 18.62 0.96
CA ASN A 9 4.31 19.87 0.33
C ASN A 9 2.80 19.95 0.13
N ARG A 10 2.21 19.02 -0.62
CA ARG A 10 0.80 19.07 -1.03
C ARG A 10 -0.06 18.30 -0.06
N THR A 11 -0.91 18.98 0.70
CA THR A 11 -1.95 18.36 1.51
C THR A 11 -3.15 17.94 0.67
N GLY A 12 -4.01 17.07 1.21
CA GLY A 12 -5.26 16.65 0.55
C GLY A 12 -5.50 15.15 0.59
N THR A 13 -4.50 14.35 0.92
CA THR A 13 -4.63 12.89 0.98
C THR A 13 -5.59 12.42 2.09
N ARG A 14 -5.87 13.26 3.11
CA ARG A 14 -6.95 13.02 4.08
C ARG A 14 -8.34 12.83 3.43
N LEU A 15 -8.54 13.32 2.21
CA LEU A 15 -9.77 13.16 1.44
C LEU A 15 -9.77 11.87 0.59
N GLY A 16 -8.62 11.20 0.49
CA GLY A 16 -8.43 9.97 -0.29
C GLY A 16 -9.41 8.87 0.08
N PRO A 17 -9.56 8.48 1.36
CA PRO A 17 -10.48 7.40 1.75
C PRO A 17 -11.92 7.61 1.27
N ARG A 18 -12.41 8.84 1.34
CA ARG A 18 -13.75 9.19 0.85
C ARG A 18 -13.83 9.05 -0.67
N ALA A 19 -12.86 9.60 -1.40
CA ALA A 19 -12.86 9.55 -2.85
C ALA A 19 -12.74 8.11 -3.38
N LEU A 20 -11.94 7.26 -2.74
CA LEU A 20 -11.83 5.84 -3.05
C LEU A 20 -13.17 5.11 -2.87
N ARG A 21 -13.91 5.37 -1.78
CA ARG A 21 -15.25 4.81 -1.55
C ARG A 21 -16.25 5.28 -2.60
N GLU A 22 -16.26 6.57 -2.92
CA GLU A 22 -17.11 7.11 -3.98
C GLU A 22 -16.81 6.45 -5.33
N ALA A 23 -15.52 6.30 -5.70
CA ALA A 23 -15.10 5.66 -6.94
C ALA A 23 -15.40 4.15 -6.96
N SER A 24 -15.33 3.47 -5.82
CA SER A 24 -15.61 2.03 -5.73
C SER A 24 -17.05 1.65 -6.08
N THR A 25 -18.00 2.60 -6.04
CA THR A 25 -19.39 2.34 -6.44
C THR A 25 -19.54 1.96 -7.91
N LEU A 26 -18.51 2.12 -8.71
CA LEU A 26 -18.49 1.68 -10.13
C LEU A 26 -18.19 0.17 -10.30
N GLN A 27 -17.78 -0.52 -9.22
CA GLN A 27 -17.24 -1.89 -9.30
C GLN A 27 -18.16 -3.05 -8.87
N PRO A 28 -19.31 -2.84 -8.17
CA PRO A 28 -19.94 -3.93 -7.42
C PRO A 28 -20.84 -4.86 -8.22
N TYR A 29 -20.98 -4.68 -9.53
CA TYR A 29 -21.96 -5.41 -10.33
C TYR A 29 -21.45 -6.70 -10.94
N ASP A 30 -20.11 -6.86 -11.07
CA ASP A 30 -19.48 -8.03 -11.67
C ASP A 30 -18.25 -8.45 -10.88
N PRO A 31 -17.88 -9.74 -10.87
CA PRO A 31 -16.61 -10.20 -10.32
C PRO A 31 -15.43 -9.46 -10.95
N PRO A 32 -14.38 -9.13 -10.18
CA PRO A 32 -13.23 -8.43 -10.72
C PRO A 32 -12.56 -9.25 -11.83
N TYR A 33 -12.31 -8.59 -12.96
CA TYR A 33 -11.77 -9.23 -14.16
C TYR A 33 -10.42 -9.92 -13.88
N GLY A 34 -10.30 -11.15 -14.35
CA GLY A 34 -9.07 -11.94 -14.27
C GLY A 34 -8.95 -12.85 -13.04
N TRP A 35 -9.77 -12.67 -12.00
CA TRP A 35 -9.71 -13.49 -10.78
C TRP A 35 -10.55 -14.78 -10.85
N GLY A 36 -11.60 -14.81 -11.67
CA GLY A 36 -12.45 -15.99 -11.86
C GLY A 36 -13.34 -16.35 -10.67
N PHE A 37 -13.50 -15.43 -9.71
CA PHE A 37 -14.40 -15.56 -8.55
C PHE A 37 -14.85 -14.19 -8.07
N ASP A 38 -15.91 -14.16 -7.24
CA ASP A 38 -16.43 -12.95 -6.61
C ASP A 38 -15.96 -12.85 -5.16
N PRO A 39 -14.97 -12.00 -4.84
CA PRO A 39 -14.49 -11.83 -3.46
C PRO A 39 -15.59 -11.34 -2.52
N LEU A 40 -16.49 -10.44 -2.98
CA LEU A 40 -17.54 -9.85 -2.16
C LEU A 40 -18.69 -10.82 -1.91
N GLY A 41 -18.91 -11.77 -2.84
CA GLY A 41 -19.92 -12.83 -2.68
C GLY A 41 -19.46 -14.02 -1.85
N GLU A 42 -18.14 -14.27 -1.80
CA GLU A 42 -17.56 -15.46 -1.14
C GLU A 42 -17.00 -15.17 0.27
N PHE A 43 -16.61 -13.93 0.56
CA PHE A 43 -15.97 -13.55 1.82
C PHE A 43 -16.71 -12.45 2.55
N ALA A 44 -16.65 -12.48 3.88
CA ALA A 44 -17.19 -11.41 4.72
C ALA A 44 -16.23 -10.20 4.69
N ILE A 45 -16.55 -9.23 3.86
CA ILE A 45 -15.79 -7.99 3.69
C ILE A 45 -16.66 -6.83 4.18
N VAL A 46 -16.09 -5.98 5.03
CA VAL A 46 -16.81 -4.88 5.68
C VAL A 46 -16.02 -3.59 5.53
N ASP A 47 -16.68 -2.53 5.07
CA ASP A 47 -16.14 -1.16 5.24
C ASP A 47 -16.31 -0.76 6.70
N TYR A 48 -15.20 -0.74 7.42
CA TYR A 48 -15.17 -0.43 8.85
C TYR A 48 -15.34 1.07 9.15
N GLY A 49 -15.24 1.93 8.13
CA GLY A 49 -15.27 3.38 8.27
C GLY A 49 -13.88 3.98 8.57
N ASP A 50 -13.88 5.22 9.02
CA ASP A 50 -12.65 5.96 9.29
C ASP A 50 -12.23 5.91 10.77
N LEU A 51 -10.92 5.86 11.01
CA LEU A 51 -10.38 6.06 12.35
C LEU A 51 -10.68 7.49 12.83
N ALA A 52 -11.30 7.59 14.00
CA ALA A 52 -11.47 8.87 14.69
C ALA A 52 -10.20 9.18 15.51
N PHE A 53 -9.63 10.35 15.31
CA PHE A 53 -8.48 10.86 16.08
C PHE A 53 -8.57 12.38 16.23
N ASP A 54 -7.83 12.93 17.20
CA ASP A 54 -7.79 14.37 17.44
C ASP A 54 -6.73 15.05 16.57
N TYR A 55 -7.16 15.81 15.57
CA TYR A 55 -6.28 16.58 14.67
C TYR A 55 -5.42 17.62 15.38
N ALA A 56 -5.78 18.04 16.60
CA ALA A 56 -4.97 18.95 17.40
C ALA A 56 -3.81 18.25 18.13
N LYS A 57 -3.81 16.91 18.13
CA LYS A 57 -2.84 16.07 18.84
C LYS A 57 -2.13 15.10 17.90
N VAL A 58 -1.47 15.64 16.89
CA VAL A 58 -0.83 14.86 15.83
C VAL A 58 0.17 13.83 16.37
N SER A 59 0.89 14.16 17.44
CA SER A 59 1.86 13.24 18.08
C SER A 59 1.22 12.00 18.71
N GLU A 60 -0.09 12.03 19.02
CA GLU A 60 -0.82 10.86 19.56
C GLU A 60 -1.32 9.92 18.44
N PHE A 61 -1.34 10.38 17.19
CA PHE A 61 -1.89 9.64 16.07
C PHE A 61 -1.22 8.27 15.82
N PRO A 62 0.12 8.15 15.83
CA PRO A 62 0.77 6.85 15.56
C PRO A 62 0.34 5.79 16.58
N ALA A 63 0.38 6.11 17.87
CA ALA A 63 -0.02 5.18 18.92
C ALA A 63 -1.52 4.83 18.85
N THR A 64 -2.37 5.81 18.51
CA THR A 64 -3.81 5.61 18.33
C THR A 64 -4.07 4.64 17.16
N LEU A 65 -3.38 4.82 16.04
CA LEU A 65 -3.54 3.95 14.88
C LEU A 65 -3.02 2.53 15.17
N THR A 66 -1.82 2.39 15.75
CA THR A 66 -1.26 1.09 16.12
C THR A 66 -2.22 0.32 17.06
N ALA A 67 -2.74 0.97 18.10
CA ALA A 67 -3.67 0.35 19.05
C ALA A 67 -4.98 -0.09 18.38
N HIS A 68 -5.51 0.73 17.47
CA HIS A 68 -6.73 0.43 16.73
C HIS A 68 -6.57 -0.77 15.79
N ILE A 69 -5.48 -0.81 15.02
CA ILE A 69 -5.18 -1.95 14.14
C ILE A 69 -4.98 -3.23 14.97
N LYS A 70 -4.25 -3.18 16.09
CA LYS A 70 -4.11 -4.34 17.00
C LYS A 70 -5.47 -4.86 17.46
N GLN A 71 -6.40 -3.97 17.80
CA GLN A 71 -7.76 -4.36 18.21
C GLN A 71 -8.49 -5.10 17.08
N ILE A 72 -8.41 -4.61 15.84
CA ILE A 72 -9.02 -5.27 14.69
C ILE A 72 -8.35 -6.63 14.47
N LEU A 73 -7.03 -6.68 14.40
CA LEU A 73 -6.27 -7.90 14.17
C LEU A 73 -6.50 -8.98 15.26
N SER A 74 -6.86 -8.59 16.49
CA SER A 74 -7.18 -9.54 17.57
C SER A 74 -8.44 -10.37 17.30
N GLN A 75 -9.29 -9.96 16.36
CA GLN A 75 -10.51 -10.66 15.94
C GLN A 75 -10.26 -11.65 14.79
N ASP A 76 -8.99 -11.96 14.50
CA ASP A 76 -8.57 -12.86 13.40
C ASP A 76 -9.04 -12.42 12.01
N VAL A 77 -9.07 -11.13 11.80
CA VAL A 77 -9.33 -10.46 10.52
C VAL A 77 -8.09 -9.75 10.01
N SER A 78 -8.02 -9.48 8.72
CA SER A 78 -7.00 -8.63 8.08
C SER A 78 -7.60 -7.30 7.66
N THR A 79 -6.74 -6.30 7.43
CA THR A 79 -7.17 -4.99 6.93
C THR A 79 -6.58 -4.68 5.57
N ILE A 80 -7.40 -4.09 4.69
CA ILE A 80 -6.92 -3.28 3.56
C ILE A 80 -7.27 -1.84 3.92
N THR A 81 -6.24 -1.04 4.18
CA THR A 81 -6.41 0.31 4.69
C THR A 81 -6.45 1.32 3.56
N LEU A 82 -7.50 2.14 3.51
CA LEU A 82 -7.58 3.29 2.61
C LEU A 82 -6.90 4.47 3.29
N GLY A 83 -5.75 4.87 2.76
CA GLY A 83 -4.91 5.88 3.36
C GLY A 83 -5.24 7.28 2.94
N GLY A 84 -4.76 8.11 3.74
CA GLY A 84 -4.14 9.38 3.70
C GLY A 84 -2.71 9.31 3.17
N ASP A 85 -1.80 9.96 3.88
CA ASP A 85 -0.38 9.93 3.51
C ASP A 85 0.32 8.60 3.86
N HIS A 86 1.49 8.37 3.27
CA HIS A 86 2.21 7.10 3.37
C HIS A 86 2.77 6.81 4.77
N TYR A 87 2.88 7.82 5.62
CA TYR A 87 3.33 7.63 7.00
C TYR A 87 2.49 6.61 7.78
N ILE A 88 1.19 6.48 7.46
CA ILE A 88 0.29 5.57 8.17
C ILE A 88 0.77 4.12 8.16
N THR A 89 1.57 3.74 7.17
CA THR A 89 2.09 2.37 7.03
C THR A 89 3.01 1.98 8.19
N LEU A 90 3.81 2.92 8.74
CA LEU A 90 4.69 2.62 9.88
C LEU A 90 3.93 2.14 11.13
N PRO A 91 2.95 2.88 11.69
CA PRO A 91 2.19 2.41 12.84
C PRO A 91 1.33 1.16 12.53
N ILE A 92 0.93 0.94 11.28
CA ILE A 92 0.24 -0.29 10.88
C ILE A 92 1.21 -1.47 10.92
N LEU A 93 2.43 -1.32 10.38
CA LEU A 93 3.47 -2.36 10.44
C LEU A 93 3.82 -2.74 11.88
N GLU A 94 3.83 -1.80 12.83
CA GLU A 94 4.01 -2.11 14.26
C GLU A 94 2.95 -3.09 14.78
N ALA A 95 1.69 -2.88 14.40
CA ALA A 95 0.60 -3.78 14.80
C ALA A 95 0.70 -5.16 14.14
N TYR A 96 1.02 -5.20 12.85
CA TYR A 96 1.19 -6.45 12.11
C TYR A 96 2.40 -7.24 12.58
N ALA A 97 3.53 -6.58 12.84
CA ALA A 97 4.74 -7.21 13.35
C ALA A 97 4.52 -7.88 14.72
N GLU A 98 3.69 -7.28 15.58
CA GLU A 98 3.33 -7.89 16.86
C GLU A 98 2.47 -9.16 16.67
N LYS A 99 1.52 -9.15 15.72
CA LYS A 99 0.65 -10.32 15.47
C LYS A 99 1.35 -11.46 14.75
N PHE A 100 2.12 -11.16 13.72
CA PHE A 100 2.69 -12.17 12.81
C PHE A 100 4.15 -12.51 13.10
N GLY A 101 4.80 -11.76 14.00
CA GLY A 101 6.22 -11.87 14.31
C GLY A 101 7.08 -11.02 13.38
N ALA A 102 7.92 -10.17 13.95
CA ALA A 102 8.92 -9.40 13.22
C ALA A 102 10.18 -10.24 12.94
N PRO A 103 10.94 -9.93 11.87
CA PRO A 103 10.62 -8.94 10.84
C PRO A 103 9.66 -9.46 9.77
N LEU A 104 8.81 -8.56 9.24
CA LEU A 104 7.93 -8.80 8.11
C LEU A 104 8.64 -8.58 6.77
N SER A 105 8.08 -9.10 5.69
CA SER A 105 8.38 -8.63 4.34
C SER A 105 7.44 -7.49 3.95
N VAL A 106 7.95 -6.53 3.17
CA VAL A 106 7.15 -5.45 2.56
C VAL A 106 7.25 -5.53 1.05
N LEU A 107 6.11 -5.44 0.39
CA LEU A 107 6.00 -5.18 -1.04
C LEU A 107 5.46 -3.76 -1.21
N GLN A 108 6.33 -2.83 -1.60
CA GLN A 108 5.98 -1.44 -1.84
C GLN A 108 5.89 -1.17 -3.33
N PHE A 109 4.77 -0.56 -3.77
CA PHE A 109 4.65 0.08 -5.07
C PHE A 109 4.71 1.59 -4.86
N ASP A 110 5.68 2.27 -5.48
CA ASP A 110 5.97 3.67 -5.17
C ASP A 110 6.90 4.31 -6.23
N ALA A 111 6.85 5.61 -6.39
CA ALA A 111 7.88 6.38 -7.08
C ALA A 111 9.10 6.66 -6.18
N HIS A 112 8.90 6.61 -4.85
CA HIS A 112 9.84 6.97 -3.82
C HIS A 112 10.24 5.75 -2.98
N SER A 113 11.45 5.76 -2.44
CA SER A 113 11.91 4.64 -1.60
C SER A 113 11.41 4.71 -0.15
N ASP A 114 11.06 5.90 0.32
CA ASP A 114 10.66 6.19 1.72
C ASP A 114 11.66 5.70 2.78
N THR A 115 12.91 5.63 2.37
CA THR A 115 14.06 5.23 3.20
C THR A 115 15.00 6.40 3.51
N TRP A 116 14.51 7.66 3.43
CA TRP A 116 15.32 8.81 3.80
C TRP A 116 15.76 8.72 5.27
N PRO A 117 17.07 8.91 5.58
CA PRO A 117 17.56 8.78 6.94
C PRO A 117 16.91 9.79 7.88
N ASP A 118 16.36 9.28 8.99
CA ASP A 118 15.78 10.10 10.05
C ASP A 118 15.82 9.35 11.37
N ASP A 119 16.71 9.78 12.27
CA ASP A 119 16.87 9.19 13.59
C ASP A 119 15.96 9.85 14.65
N ASP A 120 15.16 10.84 14.28
CA ASP A 120 14.08 11.39 15.12
C ASP A 120 12.82 10.52 14.97
N TYR A 121 12.64 9.58 15.89
CA TYR A 121 11.50 8.65 15.87
C TYR A 121 10.16 9.29 16.22
N ASP A 122 10.16 10.49 16.79
CA ASP A 122 8.94 11.23 17.10
C ASP A 122 8.49 12.09 15.92
N ARG A 123 9.37 12.33 14.95
CA ARG A 123 9.02 13.04 13.73
C ARG A 123 8.10 12.20 12.85
N ILE A 124 6.98 12.78 12.49
CA ILE A 124 5.98 12.23 11.57
C ILE A 124 6.30 12.72 10.16
N ASP A 125 6.75 11.81 9.28
CA ASP A 125 7.21 12.13 7.93
C ASP A 125 7.04 10.91 7.02
N HIS A 126 6.37 11.09 5.87
CA HIS A 126 6.05 10.00 4.95
C HIS A 126 7.27 9.45 4.22
N GLY A 127 8.27 10.28 3.91
CA GLY A 127 9.49 9.85 3.20
C GLY A 127 10.49 9.06 4.03
N THR A 128 10.24 8.89 5.36
CA THR A 128 11.18 8.23 6.28
C THR A 128 10.63 6.96 6.92
N MET A 129 9.39 6.59 6.56
CA MET A 129 8.67 5.56 7.29
C MET A 129 9.30 4.17 7.15
N LEU A 130 9.81 3.78 5.98
CA LEU A 130 10.49 2.50 5.79
C LEU A 130 11.89 2.49 6.41
N TYR A 131 12.61 3.62 6.40
CA TYR A 131 13.85 3.72 7.16
C TYR A 131 13.60 3.37 8.64
N LYS A 132 12.60 4.01 9.25
CA LYS A 132 12.23 3.77 10.65
C LYS A 132 11.74 2.35 10.89
N ALA A 133 10.97 1.77 9.97
CA ALA A 133 10.49 0.39 10.06
C ALA A 133 11.66 -0.62 10.08
N VAL A 134 12.66 -0.46 9.21
CA VAL A 134 13.86 -1.31 9.21
C VAL A 134 14.68 -1.11 10.47
N LYS A 135 14.91 0.14 10.90
CA LYS A 135 15.66 0.43 12.13
C LYS A 135 15.01 -0.11 13.40
N LYS A 136 13.68 -0.16 13.44
CA LYS A 136 12.91 -0.78 14.53
C LYS A 136 12.89 -2.31 14.43
N GLY A 137 13.44 -2.92 13.39
CA GLY A 137 13.41 -4.37 13.17
C GLY A 137 12.02 -4.91 12.80
N LEU A 138 11.12 -4.06 12.32
CA LEU A 138 9.77 -4.46 11.89
C LEU A 138 9.80 -5.11 10.51
N VAL A 139 10.74 -4.70 9.66
CA VAL A 139 10.86 -5.12 8.26
C VAL A 139 12.23 -5.69 7.98
N ASP A 140 12.29 -6.81 7.26
CA ASP A 140 13.51 -7.37 6.67
C ASP A 140 13.65 -6.89 5.22
N PRO A 141 14.53 -5.92 4.93
CA PRO A 141 14.68 -5.41 3.57
C PRO A 141 15.21 -6.46 2.58
N SER A 142 16.00 -7.46 3.07
CA SER A 142 16.53 -8.53 2.21
C SER A 142 15.46 -9.48 1.64
N ARG A 143 14.25 -9.42 2.19
CA ARG A 143 13.07 -10.18 1.76
C ARG A 143 11.92 -9.26 1.40
N SER A 144 12.22 -8.03 1.05
CA SER A 144 11.26 -6.98 0.70
C SER A 144 11.58 -6.39 -0.67
N VAL A 145 10.55 -5.92 -1.34
CA VAL A 145 10.65 -5.42 -2.72
C VAL A 145 10.02 -4.04 -2.82
N GLN A 146 10.70 -3.14 -3.52
CA GLN A 146 10.20 -1.84 -3.93
C GLN A 146 10.02 -1.81 -5.44
N VAL A 147 8.85 -1.47 -5.95
CA VAL A 147 8.49 -1.50 -7.38
C VAL A 147 8.11 -0.12 -7.86
N GLY A 148 8.73 0.34 -8.95
CA GLY A 148 8.39 1.60 -9.60
C GLY A 148 9.27 2.79 -9.20
N ILE A 149 10.26 2.56 -8.35
CA ILE A 149 11.16 3.62 -7.85
C ILE A 149 11.81 4.36 -9.02
N ARG A 150 11.75 5.69 -8.97
CA ARG A 150 12.34 6.57 -9.98
C ARG A 150 12.78 7.93 -9.43
N THR A 151 12.91 8.00 -8.12
CA THR A 151 13.53 9.13 -7.41
C THR A 151 14.86 8.72 -6.82
N HIS A 152 15.77 9.70 -6.67
CA HIS A 152 17.10 9.43 -6.15
C HIS A 152 17.08 9.36 -4.62
N ASN A 153 17.65 8.29 -4.09
CA ASN A 153 18.01 8.16 -2.69
C ASN A 153 19.29 7.30 -2.59
N ASP A 154 20.31 7.80 -1.93
CA ASP A 154 21.59 7.10 -1.76
C ASP A 154 21.49 5.87 -0.83
N LEU A 155 20.38 5.74 -0.09
CA LEU A 155 20.20 4.70 0.91
C LEU A 155 19.05 3.77 0.53
N ASP A 156 19.37 2.59 0.01
CA ASP A 156 18.39 1.54 -0.30
C ASP A 156 18.05 0.64 0.89
N MET A 157 18.74 0.74 2.01
CA MET A 157 18.58 -0.08 3.21
C MET A 157 18.69 -1.59 2.97
N GLY A 158 19.06 -2.02 1.77
CA GLY A 158 19.13 -3.44 1.37
C GLY A 158 17.81 -3.99 0.80
N PHE A 159 16.87 -3.14 0.43
CA PHE A 159 15.68 -3.54 -0.33
C PHE A 159 16.04 -4.01 -1.74
N HIS A 160 15.24 -4.96 -2.26
CA HIS A 160 15.30 -5.29 -3.67
C HIS A 160 14.49 -4.26 -4.47
N VAL A 161 15.18 -3.38 -5.17
CA VAL A 161 14.55 -2.34 -5.99
C VAL A 161 14.33 -2.87 -7.41
N ILE A 162 13.07 -2.84 -7.87
CA ILE A 162 12.65 -3.03 -9.26
C ILE A 162 12.19 -1.65 -9.73
N ASP A 163 13.09 -0.88 -10.31
CA ASP A 163 12.82 0.50 -10.68
C ASP A 163 11.80 0.59 -11.86
N ALA A 164 11.28 1.78 -12.10
CA ALA A 164 10.30 1.99 -13.16
C ALA A 164 10.83 1.61 -14.55
N ARG A 165 12.13 1.80 -14.81
CA ARG A 165 12.76 1.41 -16.09
C ARG A 165 12.76 -0.11 -16.26
N GLU A 166 13.12 -0.85 -15.21
CA GLU A 166 13.07 -2.32 -15.26
C GLU A 166 11.64 -2.81 -15.55
N VAL A 167 10.61 -2.19 -14.95
CA VAL A 167 9.20 -2.52 -15.22
C VAL A 167 8.84 -2.22 -16.68
N HIS A 168 9.34 -1.15 -17.28
CA HIS A 168 9.06 -0.81 -18.68
C HIS A 168 9.78 -1.72 -19.68
N GLU A 169 10.97 -2.20 -19.35
CA GLU A 169 11.80 -3.03 -20.23
C GLU A 169 11.41 -4.52 -20.19
N ASN A 170 10.59 -4.95 -19.21
CA ASN A 170 10.22 -6.34 -18.99
C ASN A 170 8.69 -6.56 -19.07
N LYS A 171 8.28 -7.82 -19.21
CA LYS A 171 6.86 -8.17 -19.11
C LYS A 171 6.39 -8.08 -17.67
N PRO A 172 5.18 -7.58 -17.40
CA PRO A 172 4.63 -7.53 -16.05
C PRO A 172 4.60 -8.89 -15.33
N SER A 173 4.37 -9.99 -16.06
CA SER A 173 4.42 -11.35 -15.51
C SER A 173 5.82 -11.76 -15.04
N ASP A 174 6.88 -11.32 -15.73
CA ASP A 174 8.27 -11.62 -15.34
C ASP A 174 8.64 -10.82 -14.07
N ILE A 175 8.17 -9.58 -13.98
CA ILE A 175 8.29 -8.75 -12.77
C ILE A 175 7.56 -9.42 -11.59
N ALA A 176 6.33 -9.87 -11.78
CA ALA A 176 5.57 -10.59 -10.75
C ALA A 176 6.30 -11.86 -10.27
N GLN A 177 6.88 -12.62 -11.19
CA GLN A 177 7.64 -13.82 -10.82
C GLN A 177 8.91 -13.47 -10.02
N LYS A 178 9.62 -12.38 -10.40
CA LYS A 178 10.77 -11.87 -9.64
C LYS A 178 10.36 -11.48 -8.22
N ILE A 179 9.26 -10.75 -8.07
CA ILE A 179 8.69 -10.38 -6.76
C ILE A 179 8.43 -11.63 -5.91
N LYS A 180 7.71 -12.61 -6.46
CA LYS A 180 7.40 -13.88 -5.74
C LYS A 180 8.64 -14.61 -5.28
N ASN A 181 9.68 -14.67 -6.11
CA ASN A 181 10.93 -15.34 -5.77
C ASN A 181 11.68 -14.66 -4.60
N ILE A 182 11.59 -13.33 -4.49
CA ILE A 182 12.22 -12.57 -3.40
C ILE A 182 11.42 -12.72 -2.11
N LEU A 183 10.10 -12.55 -2.17
CA LEU A 183 9.22 -12.61 -1.00
C LEU A 183 9.13 -14.02 -0.40
N GLY A 184 9.15 -15.07 -1.24
CA GLY A 184 8.94 -16.44 -0.80
C GLY A 184 7.62 -16.60 -0.02
N ASP A 185 7.65 -17.43 1.05
CA ASP A 185 6.48 -17.70 1.90
C ASP A 185 6.41 -16.79 3.14
N HIS A 186 7.21 -15.71 3.18
CA HIS A 186 7.25 -14.83 4.34
C HIS A 186 5.98 -13.98 4.46
N PRO A 187 5.51 -13.70 5.70
CA PRO A 187 4.41 -12.77 5.94
C PRO A 187 4.71 -11.42 5.30
N THR A 188 3.92 -11.06 4.30
CA THR A 188 4.14 -9.88 3.46
C THR A 188 3.03 -8.87 3.63
N TYR A 189 3.37 -7.64 3.99
CA TYR A 189 2.49 -6.49 3.95
C TYR A 189 2.68 -5.75 2.62
N LEU A 190 1.58 -5.45 1.91
CA LEU A 190 1.63 -4.72 0.65
C LEU A 190 1.18 -3.28 0.86
N THR A 191 2.06 -2.32 0.56
CA THR A 191 1.72 -0.90 0.54
C THR A 191 1.77 -0.38 -0.89
N PHE A 192 0.70 0.28 -1.30
CA PHE A 192 0.56 0.81 -2.65
C PHE A 192 0.42 2.32 -2.60
N ASP A 193 1.53 3.04 -2.84
CA ASP A 193 1.46 4.46 -3.13
C ASP A 193 0.93 4.67 -4.54
N ILE A 194 -0.11 5.49 -4.66
CA ILE A 194 -0.74 5.72 -5.96
C ILE A 194 0.20 6.42 -6.95
N ASP A 195 1.23 7.09 -6.47
CA ASP A 195 2.20 7.78 -7.30
C ASP A 195 3.21 6.83 -7.98
N CYS A 196 3.20 5.51 -7.66
CA CYS A 196 3.90 4.53 -8.48
C CYS A 196 3.38 4.54 -9.92
N LEU A 197 2.10 4.86 -10.12
CA LEU A 197 1.52 5.07 -11.43
C LEU A 197 2.05 6.37 -12.07
N ASP A 198 2.13 6.37 -13.40
CA ASP A 198 2.45 7.60 -14.12
C ASP A 198 1.35 8.65 -13.91
N PRO A 199 1.69 9.95 -13.79
CA PRO A 199 0.71 11.03 -13.68
C PRO A 199 -0.32 11.09 -14.82
N ALA A 200 -0.07 10.42 -15.94
CA ALA A 200 -1.07 10.26 -17.02
C ALA A 200 -2.25 9.37 -16.57
N PHE A 201 -2.05 8.48 -15.60
CA PHE A 201 -3.09 7.59 -15.04
C PHE A 201 -3.56 8.04 -13.65
N ALA A 202 -2.65 8.59 -12.85
CA ALA A 202 -2.92 9.00 -11.47
C ALA A 202 -2.32 10.39 -11.18
N PRO A 203 -2.90 11.48 -11.70
CA PRO A 203 -2.41 12.84 -11.46
C PRO A 203 -2.66 13.33 -10.02
N GLY A 204 -3.63 12.77 -9.32
CA GLY A 204 -4.12 13.22 -8.02
C GLY A 204 -3.31 12.66 -6.85
N THR A 205 -2.05 13.08 -6.74
CA THR A 205 -1.16 12.73 -5.64
C THR A 205 -0.32 13.92 -5.19
N GLY A 206 0.34 13.79 -4.04
CA GLY A 206 1.16 14.86 -3.44
C GLY A 206 2.48 15.08 -4.16
N THR A 207 3.16 14.03 -4.54
CA THR A 207 4.52 14.03 -5.09
C THR A 207 4.63 13.26 -6.41
N PRO A 208 3.88 13.67 -7.47
CA PRO A 208 3.86 12.95 -8.74
C PRO A 208 5.23 13.00 -9.44
N VAL A 209 5.65 11.86 -9.94
CA VAL A 209 6.88 11.72 -10.75
C VAL A 209 6.52 11.07 -12.09
N TRP A 210 6.96 11.63 -13.20
CA TRP A 210 6.71 11.08 -14.54
C TRP A 210 7.52 9.81 -14.81
N GLY A 211 7.12 9.04 -15.83
CA GLY A 211 7.79 7.78 -16.17
C GLY A 211 7.38 6.61 -15.27
N GLY A 212 6.22 6.70 -14.62
CA GLY A 212 5.67 5.66 -13.76
C GLY A 212 5.01 4.50 -14.50
N LEU A 213 4.46 3.56 -13.76
CA LEU A 213 3.75 2.42 -14.28
C LEU A 213 2.44 2.85 -14.94
N SER A 214 2.06 2.16 -16.01
CA SER A 214 0.68 2.20 -16.49
C SER A 214 -0.25 1.43 -15.56
N SER A 215 -1.53 1.79 -15.55
CA SER A 215 -2.55 1.04 -14.81
C SER A 215 -2.62 -0.44 -15.25
N GLY A 216 -2.38 -0.73 -16.54
CA GLY A 216 -2.33 -2.09 -17.05
C GLY A 216 -1.15 -2.91 -16.52
N GLN A 217 0.05 -2.32 -16.42
CA GLN A 217 1.21 -2.99 -15.81
C GLN A 217 0.94 -3.30 -14.34
N ALA A 218 0.46 -2.33 -13.56
CA ALA A 218 0.14 -2.53 -12.16
C ALA A 218 -0.91 -3.63 -11.95
N ALA A 219 -2.00 -3.61 -12.71
CA ALA A 219 -3.06 -4.62 -12.62
C ALA A 219 -2.56 -6.04 -12.92
N ILE A 220 -1.71 -6.22 -13.96
CA ILE A 220 -1.15 -7.53 -14.30
C ILE A 220 -0.21 -8.00 -13.17
N ILE A 221 0.69 -7.13 -12.69
CA ILE A 221 1.62 -7.49 -11.61
C ILE A 221 0.83 -7.91 -10.37
N LEU A 222 -0.17 -7.13 -9.93
CA LEU A 222 -0.98 -7.42 -8.75
C LEU A 222 -1.72 -8.76 -8.84
N ARG A 223 -2.18 -9.16 -10.03
CA ARG A 223 -2.83 -10.47 -10.24
C ARG A 223 -1.84 -11.61 -10.28
N ASP A 224 -0.71 -11.41 -10.95
CA ASP A 224 0.28 -12.47 -11.19
C ASP A 224 1.14 -12.76 -9.93
N ILE A 225 1.15 -11.88 -8.93
CA ILE A 225 1.73 -12.18 -7.61
C ILE A 225 0.84 -13.06 -6.72
N ALA A 226 -0.32 -13.50 -7.20
CA ALA A 226 -1.17 -14.44 -6.45
C ALA A 226 -0.36 -15.65 -5.94
N GLY A 227 -0.57 -15.98 -4.66
CA GLY A 227 0.19 -17.01 -3.96
C GLY A 227 1.26 -16.50 -3.00
N ILE A 228 1.57 -15.19 -2.95
CA ILE A 228 2.40 -14.64 -1.87
C ILE A 228 1.66 -14.74 -0.53
N ASN A 229 2.37 -14.82 0.58
CA ASN A 229 1.76 -14.82 1.91
C ASN A 229 1.33 -13.40 2.34
N LEU A 230 0.30 -12.86 1.67
CA LEU A 230 -0.24 -11.53 1.94
C LEU A 230 -0.99 -11.53 3.27
N ILE A 231 -0.56 -10.71 4.23
CA ILE A 231 -1.16 -10.59 5.56
C ILE A 231 -2.06 -9.36 5.71
N GLY A 232 -1.88 -8.32 4.90
CA GLY A 232 -2.64 -7.08 4.86
C GLY A 232 -2.04 -6.10 3.89
N GLY A 233 -2.66 -4.93 3.76
CA GLY A 233 -2.12 -3.89 2.88
C GLY A 233 -2.80 -2.54 3.04
N ASP A 234 -2.29 -1.56 2.31
CA ASP A 234 -2.88 -0.22 2.20
C ASP A 234 -2.75 0.37 0.80
N ILE A 235 -3.56 1.39 0.55
CA ILE A 235 -3.47 2.27 -0.61
C ILE A 235 -3.36 3.69 -0.07
N VAL A 236 -2.33 4.41 -0.46
CA VAL A 236 -1.96 5.71 0.11
C VAL A 236 -1.75 6.78 -0.97
N GLU A 237 -1.61 8.03 -0.53
CA GLU A 237 -1.28 9.22 -1.31
C GLU A 237 -2.31 9.62 -2.39
N VAL A 238 -3.52 9.08 -2.36
CA VAL A 238 -4.62 9.57 -3.20
C VAL A 238 -5.06 10.94 -2.71
N SER A 239 -4.83 11.98 -3.52
CA SER A 239 -5.09 13.38 -3.18
C SER A 239 -6.12 14.01 -4.13
N PRO A 240 -7.42 13.95 -3.81
CA PRO A 240 -8.51 14.43 -4.66
C PRO A 240 -8.40 15.89 -5.10
N PRO A 241 -7.84 16.84 -4.32
CA PRO A 241 -7.65 18.22 -4.77
C PRO A 241 -6.80 18.37 -6.05
N PHE A 242 -5.96 17.35 -6.35
CA PHE A 242 -5.11 17.33 -7.55
C PHE A 242 -5.60 16.33 -8.61
N ASP A 243 -6.82 15.79 -8.45
CA ASP A 243 -7.45 14.82 -9.35
C ASP A 243 -8.69 15.41 -10.04
N PRO A 244 -8.53 16.30 -11.03
CA PRO A 244 -9.67 17.04 -11.61
C PRO A 244 -10.68 16.14 -12.34
N THR A 245 -10.32 14.92 -12.67
CA THR A 245 -11.17 13.97 -13.41
C THR A 245 -11.67 12.81 -12.56
N GLY A 246 -11.16 12.64 -11.35
CA GLY A 246 -11.42 11.47 -10.52
C GLY A 246 -10.66 10.20 -10.96
N ALA A 247 -9.77 10.32 -11.95
CA ALA A 247 -9.05 9.17 -12.51
C ALA A 247 -8.17 8.46 -11.46
N THR A 248 -7.53 9.23 -10.59
CA THR A 248 -6.70 8.68 -9.50
C THR A 248 -7.54 7.92 -8.47
N ALA A 249 -8.69 8.48 -8.09
CA ALA A 249 -9.61 7.81 -7.18
C ALA A 249 -10.14 6.49 -7.78
N VAL A 250 -10.45 6.48 -9.09
CA VAL A 250 -10.85 5.26 -9.82
C VAL A 250 -9.70 4.24 -9.83
N ALA A 251 -8.47 4.66 -10.14
CA ALA A 251 -7.31 3.76 -10.12
C ALA A 251 -7.09 3.17 -8.73
N GLY A 252 -7.10 4.00 -7.67
CA GLY A 252 -6.93 3.54 -6.29
C GLY A 252 -8.05 2.60 -5.82
N ALA A 253 -9.30 2.84 -6.22
CA ALA A 253 -10.41 1.94 -5.91
C ALA A 253 -10.23 0.57 -6.60
N HIS A 254 -9.71 0.53 -7.84
CA HIS A 254 -9.37 -0.73 -8.52
C HIS A 254 -8.21 -1.44 -7.82
N VAL A 255 -7.16 -0.72 -7.41
CA VAL A 255 -6.07 -1.30 -6.61
C VAL A 255 -6.62 -1.91 -5.32
N ALA A 256 -7.52 -1.21 -4.60
CA ALA A 256 -8.14 -1.76 -3.40
C ALA A 256 -8.88 -3.08 -3.68
N MET A 257 -9.62 -3.16 -4.78
CA MET A 257 -10.29 -4.39 -5.19
C MET A 257 -9.30 -5.50 -5.58
N GLU A 258 -8.21 -5.18 -6.27
CA GLU A 258 -7.15 -6.15 -6.58
C GLU A 258 -6.51 -6.70 -5.28
N LEU A 259 -6.25 -5.87 -4.27
CA LEU A 259 -5.72 -6.33 -2.98
C LEU A 259 -6.71 -7.21 -2.22
N ILE A 260 -7.98 -6.86 -2.23
CA ILE A 260 -9.05 -7.67 -1.65
C ILE A 260 -9.12 -9.03 -2.35
N ALA A 261 -9.14 -9.03 -3.68
CA ALA A 261 -9.20 -10.26 -4.48
C ALA A 261 -7.96 -11.14 -4.28
N LEU A 262 -6.77 -10.55 -4.22
CA LEU A 262 -5.51 -11.23 -3.95
C LEU A 262 -5.53 -11.91 -2.57
N TRP A 263 -5.97 -11.21 -1.54
CA TRP A 263 -6.10 -11.76 -0.20
C TRP A 263 -7.11 -12.92 -0.15
N CYS A 264 -8.29 -12.73 -0.77
CA CYS A 264 -9.32 -13.76 -0.84
C CYS A 264 -8.85 -14.99 -1.63
N TRP A 265 -8.13 -14.79 -2.73
CA TRP A 265 -7.55 -15.88 -3.54
C TRP A 265 -6.62 -16.75 -2.69
N ASN A 266 -5.73 -16.12 -1.91
CA ASN A 266 -4.81 -16.83 -1.02
C ASN A 266 -5.55 -17.63 0.06
N LYS A 267 -6.66 -17.11 0.59
CA LYS A 267 -7.50 -17.84 1.56
C LYS A 267 -8.20 -19.02 0.92
N ARG A 268 -8.69 -18.92 -0.31
CA ARG A 268 -9.28 -20.04 -1.05
C ARG A 268 -8.26 -21.14 -1.30
N ALA A 269 -7.07 -20.80 -1.78
CA ALA A 269 -6.01 -21.75 -2.07
C ALA A 269 -5.56 -22.53 -0.84
N ASN A 270 -5.60 -21.92 0.35
CA ASN A 270 -5.24 -22.57 1.62
C ASN A 270 -6.39 -23.40 2.23
N ALA A 271 -7.62 -23.29 1.73
CA ALA A 271 -8.78 -24.04 2.22
C ALA A 271 -9.05 -25.33 1.43
N THR A 272 -8.40 -25.51 0.28
CA THR A 272 -8.45 -26.71 -0.58
C THR A 272 -7.25 -27.61 -0.31
#